data_008e0ede3adaf2fcc9264fe9c1c45fe7
#
_entry.id   008e0ede3adaf2fcc9264fe9c1c45fe7
#
_cell.length_a   1.000
_cell.length_b   1.000
_cell.length_c   1.000
_cell.angle_alpha   90.00
_cell.angle_beta   90.00
_cell.angle_gamma   90.00
#
_symmetry.space_group_name_H-M   'P 1'
#
loop_
_entity.id
_entity.type
_entity.pdbx_description
1 polymer ?
#
loop_
_entity_poly.entity_id
_entity_poly.type
_entity_poly.pdbx_seq_one_letter_code
_entity_poly.pdbx_strand_id
1 'polypeptide(L)'
;GHHSYVGPEVILGNNVEILHNVSIQGKVVIGDFTKIESGTVIGAVGFGYYKDEEGNPIAIPHLGGVVIGSHVTIGANNTISRGCLADTVIEDYVKTDNSCHIAHNDHIGKRTMLAAGVVISGSTTIEENVWLAPGTLVIDGVCIENNAFTGIGAVVTKNVSKGKVVAGIPAKTLRDRYD
;
A
#
# COMPACT_ATOMS: atom_id res chain seq x y z
N GLY A 1 -20.86 -5.91 -0.65
CA GLY A 1 -21.67 -5.23 0.39
C GLY A 1 -22.52 -4.11 -0.22
N HIS A 2 -23.33 -3.48 0.62
CA HIS A 2 -24.21 -2.40 0.18
C HIS A 2 -23.41 -1.15 -0.23
N HIS A 3 -23.89 -0.43 -1.25
CA HIS A 3 -23.31 0.82 -1.76
C HIS A 3 -21.85 0.71 -2.22
N SER A 4 -21.40 -0.49 -2.60
CA SER A 4 -20.08 -0.69 -3.15
C SER A 4 -20.12 -0.56 -4.67
N TYR A 5 -19.07 0.04 -5.23
CA TYR A 5 -18.85 0.21 -6.67
C TYR A 5 -17.66 -0.63 -7.13
N VAL A 6 -17.86 -1.42 -8.18
CA VAL A 6 -16.82 -2.17 -8.86
C VAL A 6 -16.81 -1.75 -10.33
N GLY A 7 -15.72 -1.14 -10.75
CA GLY A 7 -15.55 -0.57 -12.08
C GLY A 7 -15.53 -1.63 -13.20
N PRO A 8 -15.75 -1.22 -14.47
CA PRO A 8 -15.87 -2.15 -15.61
C PRO A 8 -14.57 -2.85 -16.00
N GLU A 9 -13.41 -2.33 -15.58
CA GLU A 9 -12.08 -2.90 -15.86
C GLU A 9 -11.54 -3.72 -14.69
N VAL A 10 -12.36 -3.99 -13.67
CA VAL A 10 -11.96 -4.77 -12.50
C VAL A 10 -12.12 -6.26 -12.75
N ILE A 11 -11.08 -7.03 -12.43
CA ILE A 11 -11.08 -8.49 -12.50
C ILE A 11 -10.99 -9.03 -11.08
N LEU A 12 -11.97 -9.86 -10.71
CA LEU A 12 -12.04 -10.51 -9.39
C LEU A 12 -11.78 -12.01 -9.53
N GLY A 13 -10.94 -12.54 -8.66
CA GLY A 13 -10.74 -13.97 -8.49
C GLY A 13 -11.91 -14.65 -7.77
N ASN A 14 -11.71 -15.90 -7.37
CA ASN A 14 -12.71 -16.71 -6.68
C ASN A 14 -12.81 -16.33 -5.20
N ASN A 15 -14.01 -16.37 -4.64
CA ASN A 15 -14.26 -16.14 -3.21
C ASN A 15 -13.72 -14.80 -2.69
N VAL A 16 -13.74 -13.76 -3.51
CA VAL A 16 -13.42 -12.40 -3.10
C VAL A 16 -14.60 -11.82 -2.32
N GLU A 17 -14.32 -11.28 -1.13
CA GLU A 17 -15.32 -10.60 -0.30
C GLU A 17 -15.12 -9.08 -0.38
N ILE A 18 -16.17 -8.35 -0.79
CA ILE A 18 -16.18 -6.88 -0.82
C ILE A 18 -17.29 -6.41 0.13
N LEU A 19 -16.92 -5.70 1.19
CA LEU A 19 -17.87 -5.21 2.19
C LEU A 19 -18.54 -3.89 1.75
N HIS A 20 -19.06 -3.12 2.69
CA HIS A 20 -19.92 -1.96 2.40
C HIS A 20 -19.13 -0.71 2.01
N ASN A 21 -19.71 0.13 1.13
CA ASN A 21 -19.15 1.43 0.74
C ASN A 21 -17.70 1.35 0.18
N VAL A 22 -17.35 0.24 -0.46
CA VAL A 22 -16.06 0.05 -1.13
C VAL A 22 -16.13 0.63 -2.54
N SER A 23 -15.07 1.31 -2.99
CA SER A 23 -14.96 1.82 -4.36
C SER A 23 -13.71 1.25 -5.03
N ILE A 24 -13.90 0.46 -6.09
CA ILE A 24 -12.81 -0.12 -6.89
C ILE A 24 -12.86 0.48 -8.29
N GLN A 25 -11.83 1.22 -8.70
CA GLN A 25 -11.82 2.07 -9.89
C GLN A 25 -10.66 1.75 -10.84
N GLY A 26 -10.92 1.84 -12.15
CA GLY A 26 -9.92 1.63 -13.20
C GLY A 26 -9.45 0.18 -13.29
N LYS A 27 -8.23 -0.04 -13.77
CA LYS A 27 -7.64 -1.37 -13.94
C LYS A 27 -7.23 -1.95 -12.60
N VAL A 28 -8.03 -2.85 -12.05
CA VAL A 28 -7.71 -3.52 -10.77
C VAL A 28 -7.89 -5.03 -10.93
N VAL A 29 -6.91 -5.79 -10.51
CA VAL A 29 -6.96 -7.26 -10.44
C VAL A 29 -6.87 -7.68 -8.98
N ILE A 30 -7.79 -8.52 -8.52
CA ILE A 30 -7.84 -9.03 -7.15
C ILE A 30 -7.83 -10.56 -7.18
N GLY A 31 -6.85 -11.17 -6.53
CA GLY A 31 -6.70 -12.63 -6.44
C GLY A 31 -7.70 -13.31 -5.51
N ASP A 32 -7.67 -14.63 -5.51
CA ASP A 32 -8.61 -15.50 -4.82
C ASP A 32 -8.60 -15.30 -3.29
N PHE A 33 -9.75 -15.51 -2.64
CA PHE A 33 -9.91 -15.47 -1.18
C PHE A 33 -9.46 -14.15 -0.54
N THR A 34 -9.45 -13.06 -1.28
CA THR A 34 -9.10 -11.73 -0.79
C THR A 34 -10.33 -11.03 -0.24
N LYS A 35 -10.15 -10.34 0.89
CA LYS A 35 -11.20 -9.59 1.57
C LYS A 35 -10.90 -8.11 1.60
N ILE A 36 -11.89 -7.29 1.22
CA ILE A 36 -11.84 -5.82 1.24
C ILE A 36 -12.88 -5.31 2.23
N GLU A 37 -12.41 -4.68 3.30
CA GLU A 37 -13.26 -4.13 4.35
C GLU A 37 -13.90 -2.79 3.95
N SER A 38 -14.91 -2.39 4.72
CA SER A 38 -15.80 -1.27 4.41
C SER A 38 -15.07 0.08 4.28
N GLY A 39 -15.55 0.92 3.37
CA GLY A 39 -15.06 2.28 3.16
C GLY A 39 -13.74 2.38 2.38
N THR A 40 -13.17 1.28 1.96
CA THR A 40 -11.88 1.25 1.25
C THR A 40 -12.03 1.70 -0.20
N VAL A 41 -11.04 2.47 -0.68
CA VAL A 41 -10.94 2.95 -2.07
C VAL A 41 -9.68 2.35 -2.72
N ILE A 42 -9.88 1.66 -3.86
CA ILE A 42 -8.79 1.02 -4.62
C ILE A 42 -8.79 1.56 -6.04
N GLY A 43 -7.59 1.92 -6.54
CA GLY A 43 -7.39 2.36 -7.90
C GLY A 43 -7.70 3.84 -8.15
N ALA A 44 -7.80 4.66 -7.09
CA ALA A 44 -7.83 6.11 -7.24
C ALA A 44 -6.54 6.64 -7.88
N VAL A 45 -6.61 7.82 -8.51
CA VAL A 45 -5.44 8.49 -9.10
C VAL A 45 -4.48 8.88 -7.96
N GLY A 46 -3.19 8.60 -8.15
CA GLY A 46 -2.15 8.97 -7.21
C GLY A 46 -1.80 10.47 -7.25
N PHE A 47 -1.01 10.91 -6.28
CA PHE A 47 -0.55 12.30 -6.17
C PHE A 47 0.73 12.50 -6.99
N GLY A 48 0.58 12.78 -8.31
CA GLY A 48 1.69 13.04 -9.21
C GLY A 48 1.45 14.33 -10.00
N TYR A 49 2.37 15.28 -9.88
CA TYR A 49 2.30 16.58 -10.55
C TYR A 49 3.68 17.02 -11.07
N TYR A 50 3.70 17.69 -12.20
CA TYR A 50 4.86 18.47 -12.66
C TYR A 50 4.48 19.96 -12.71
N LYS A 51 5.46 20.85 -12.82
CA LYS A 51 5.21 22.29 -13.00
C LYS A 51 5.35 22.65 -14.46
N ASP A 52 4.38 23.41 -15.01
CA ASP A 52 4.47 24.04 -16.30
C ASP A 52 5.45 25.23 -16.30
N GLU A 53 5.55 25.94 -17.42
CA GLU A 53 6.45 27.08 -17.57
C GLU A 53 6.11 28.26 -16.65
N GLU A 54 4.83 28.40 -16.26
CA GLU A 54 4.36 29.42 -15.31
C GLU A 54 4.47 28.97 -13.84
N GLY A 55 4.86 27.70 -13.59
CA GLY A 55 4.99 27.13 -12.25
C GLY A 55 3.72 26.53 -11.68
N ASN A 56 2.65 26.38 -12.48
CA ASN A 56 1.39 25.76 -12.06
C ASN A 56 1.55 24.23 -11.96
N PRO A 57 0.97 23.57 -10.94
CA PRO A 57 0.97 22.12 -10.84
C PRO A 57 0.01 21.49 -11.85
N ILE A 58 0.55 20.70 -12.77
CA ILE A 58 -0.20 19.94 -13.77
C ILE A 58 -0.17 18.45 -13.41
N ALA A 59 -1.32 17.80 -13.39
CA ALA A 59 -1.42 16.40 -13.02
C ALA A 59 -0.74 15.48 -14.04
N ILE A 60 0.04 14.52 -13.55
CA ILE A 60 0.61 13.44 -14.35
C ILE A 60 -0.46 12.34 -14.49
N PRO A 61 -0.83 11.93 -15.73
CA PRO A 61 -1.77 10.84 -15.92
C PRO A 61 -1.28 9.53 -15.31
N HIS A 62 -2.13 8.87 -14.53
CA HIS A 62 -1.86 7.54 -13.98
C HIS A 62 -2.54 6.50 -14.88
N LEU A 63 -1.74 5.80 -15.68
CA LEU A 63 -2.18 4.84 -16.71
C LEU A 63 -2.06 3.38 -16.23
N GLY A 64 -1.30 3.15 -15.15
CA GLY A 64 -1.20 1.86 -14.49
C GLY A 64 -2.46 1.51 -13.69
N GLY A 65 -2.45 0.34 -13.10
CA GLY A 65 -3.53 -0.21 -12.30
C GLY A 65 -3.11 -0.53 -10.87
N VAL A 66 -3.86 -1.46 -10.26
CA VAL A 66 -3.54 -2.09 -8.99
C VAL A 66 -3.67 -3.60 -9.13
N VAL A 67 -2.68 -4.34 -8.68
CA VAL A 67 -2.70 -5.81 -8.62
C VAL A 67 -2.63 -6.25 -7.17
N ILE A 68 -3.66 -6.95 -6.73
CA ILE A 68 -3.76 -7.52 -5.38
C ILE A 68 -3.75 -9.05 -5.50
N GLY A 69 -2.85 -9.70 -4.80
CA GLY A 69 -2.70 -11.14 -4.78
C GLY A 69 -3.83 -11.88 -4.06
N SER A 70 -3.61 -13.16 -3.82
CA SER A 70 -4.57 -14.04 -3.14
C SER A 70 -4.39 -14.04 -1.63
N HIS A 71 -5.48 -14.36 -0.90
CA HIS A 71 -5.49 -14.41 0.56
C HIS A 71 -5.10 -13.09 1.25
N VAL A 72 -5.24 -11.96 0.56
CA VAL A 72 -5.00 -10.61 1.10
C VAL A 72 -6.18 -10.17 1.96
N THR A 73 -5.92 -9.38 2.99
CA THR A 73 -6.98 -8.66 3.72
C THR A 73 -6.64 -7.17 3.70
N ILE A 74 -7.53 -6.38 3.13
CA ILE A 74 -7.45 -4.92 3.16
C ILE A 74 -8.44 -4.42 4.21
N GLY A 75 -7.93 -3.77 5.26
CA GLY A 75 -8.73 -3.21 6.35
C GLY A 75 -9.66 -2.09 5.92
N ALA A 76 -10.46 -1.60 6.85
CA ALA A 76 -11.45 -0.56 6.58
C ALA A 76 -10.80 0.81 6.32
N ASN A 77 -11.43 1.62 5.45
CA ASN A 77 -11.00 2.97 5.12
C ASN A 77 -9.56 3.08 4.61
N ASN A 78 -9.06 2.04 3.94
CA ASN A 78 -7.78 2.11 3.25
C ASN A 78 -7.90 2.88 1.95
N THR A 79 -6.80 3.49 1.50
CA THR A 79 -6.69 4.10 0.18
C THR A 79 -5.50 3.52 -0.56
N ILE A 80 -5.74 2.91 -1.73
CA ILE A 80 -4.71 2.29 -2.56
C ILE A 80 -4.75 2.96 -3.92
N SER A 81 -3.70 3.73 -4.24
CA SER A 81 -3.61 4.45 -5.51
C SER A 81 -3.12 3.55 -6.63
N ARG A 82 -3.63 3.79 -7.85
CA ARG A 82 -3.09 3.13 -9.06
C ARG A 82 -1.70 3.65 -9.39
N GLY A 83 -0.91 2.84 -10.05
CA GLY A 83 0.40 3.24 -10.51
C GLY A 83 0.37 4.24 -11.66
N CYS A 84 1.46 4.95 -11.88
CA CYS A 84 1.59 5.93 -12.94
C CYS A 84 1.73 5.25 -14.32
N LEU A 85 2.81 4.50 -14.54
CA LEU A 85 3.03 3.70 -15.76
C LEU A 85 2.98 2.19 -15.47
N ALA A 86 3.61 1.76 -14.38
CA ALA A 86 3.51 0.40 -13.85
C ALA A 86 2.39 0.32 -12.82
N ASP A 87 1.98 -0.88 -12.45
CA ASP A 87 0.94 -1.09 -11.45
C ASP A 87 1.47 -0.89 -10.02
N THR A 88 0.60 -0.52 -9.10
CA THR A 88 0.80 -0.73 -7.66
C THR A 88 0.50 -2.19 -7.33
N VAL A 89 1.41 -2.87 -6.64
CA VAL A 89 1.34 -4.32 -6.42
C VAL A 89 1.28 -4.65 -4.94
N ILE A 90 0.32 -5.48 -4.55
CA ILE A 90 0.19 -6.06 -3.22
C ILE A 90 0.16 -7.57 -3.39
N GLU A 91 1.20 -8.24 -2.91
CA GLU A 91 1.36 -9.69 -3.10
C GLU A 91 0.50 -10.52 -2.14
N ASP A 92 0.59 -11.86 -2.29
CA ASP A 92 -0.22 -12.80 -1.53
C ASP A 92 -0.01 -12.70 -0.01
N TYR A 93 -1.08 -12.97 0.75
CA TYR A 93 -1.09 -13.03 2.21
C TYR A 93 -0.77 -11.70 2.92
N VAL A 94 -0.68 -10.58 2.22
CA VAL A 94 -0.54 -9.26 2.84
C VAL A 94 -1.79 -8.96 3.68
N LYS A 95 -1.57 -8.33 4.85
CA LYS A 95 -2.63 -7.85 5.73
C LYS A 95 -2.44 -6.37 6.01
N THR A 96 -3.47 -5.59 5.75
CA THR A 96 -3.51 -4.21 6.23
C THR A 96 -4.59 -4.06 7.29
N ASP A 97 -4.29 -3.33 8.34
CA ASP A 97 -5.27 -2.85 9.29
C ASP A 97 -5.98 -1.60 8.72
N ASN A 98 -6.76 -0.92 9.52
CA ASN A 98 -7.61 0.19 9.11
C ASN A 98 -6.82 1.48 8.84
N SER A 99 -7.34 2.32 7.95
CA SER A 99 -6.82 3.66 7.65
C SER A 99 -5.38 3.69 7.13
N CYS A 100 -4.95 2.64 6.42
CA CYS A 100 -3.66 2.66 5.74
C CYS A 100 -3.75 3.37 4.39
N HIS A 101 -2.67 4.03 3.99
CA HIS A 101 -2.48 4.58 2.65
C HIS A 101 -1.32 3.89 1.94
N ILE A 102 -1.59 3.35 0.75
CA ILE A 102 -0.60 2.79 -0.17
C ILE A 102 -0.64 3.65 -1.43
N ALA A 103 0.45 4.37 -1.70
CA ALA A 103 0.52 5.30 -2.81
C ALA A 103 0.79 4.60 -4.15
N HIS A 104 1.01 5.39 -5.19
CA HIS A 104 1.21 4.90 -6.55
C HIS A 104 2.57 4.21 -6.73
N ASN A 105 2.63 3.18 -7.55
CA ASN A 105 3.84 2.42 -7.88
C ASN A 105 4.51 1.73 -6.68
N ASP A 106 3.80 1.53 -5.60
CA ASP A 106 4.32 0.77 -4.45
C ASP A 106 4.29 -0.74 -4.74
N HIS A 107 5.25 -1.45 -4.17
CA HIS A 107 5.30 -2.90 -4.19
C HIS A 107 5.34 -3.42 -2.76
N ILE A 108 4.30 -4.16 -2.36
CA ILE A 108 4.16 -4.75 -1.02
C ILE A 108 4.32 -6.26 -1.14
N GLY A 109 5.43 -6.77 -0.65
CA GLY A 109 5.81 -8.19 -0.72
C GLY A 109 4.98 -9.10 0.18
N LYS A 110 5.04 -10.39 -0.13
CA LYS A 110 4.24 -11.45 0.51
C LYS A 110 4.31 -11.43 2.03
N ARG A 111 3.17 -11.75 2.67
CA ARG A 111 3.08 -11.91 4.13
C ARG A 111 3.44 -10.65 4.94
N THR A 112 3.59 -9.52 4.29
CA THR A 112 3.82 -8.24 4.97
C THR A 112 2.55 -7.78 5.68
N MET A 113 2.72 -7.18 6.85
CA MET A 113 1.62 -6.67 7.67
C MET A 113 1.79 -5.18 7.93
N LEU A 114 0.74 -4.42 7.64
CA LEU A 114 0.64 -2.98 7.87
C LEU A 114 -0.40 -2.76 8.97
N ALA A 115 0.04 -2.30 10.13
CA ALA A 115 -0.86 -1.96 11.22
C ALA A 115 -1.58 -0.62 10.96
N ALA A 116 -2.51 -0.24 11.83
CA ALA A 116 -3.39 0.90 11.63
C ALA A 116 -2.64 2.22 11.34
N GLY A 117 -3.14 2.98 10.37
CA GLY A 117 -2.64 4.31 10.04
C GLY A 117 -1.26 4.33 9.41
N VAL A 118 -0.77 3.24 8.85
CA VAL A 118 0.47 3.22 8.07
C VAL A 118 0.28 4.01 6.78
N VAL A 119 1.24 4.89 6.48
CA VAL A 119 1.28 5.67 5.23
C VAL A 119 2.56 5.34 4.48
N ILE A 120 2.42 4.83 3.27
CA ILE A 120 3.52 4.52 2.36
C ILE A 120 3.43 5.51 1.20
N SER A 121 4.49 6.33 1.01
CA SER A 121 4.60 7.26 -0.12
C SER A 121 5.06 6.53 -1.37
N GLY A 122 4.80 7.12 -2.54
CA GLY A 122 4.93 6.44 -3.83
C GLY A 122 6.29 5.88 -4.20
N SER A 123 6.27 4.88 -5.07
CA SER A 123 7.47 4.20 -5.59
C SER A 123 8.33 3.50 -4.52
N THR A 124 7.70 3.08 -3.45
CA THR A 124 8.32 2.39 -2.31
C THR A 124 8.24 0.88 -2.50
N THR A 125 9.30 0.16 -2.13
CA THR A 125 9.33 -1.31 -2.09
C THR A 125 9.37 -1.78 -0.65
N ILE A 126 8.34 -2.51 -0.25
CA ILE A 126 8.32 -3.25 1.01
C ILE A 126 8.45 -4.73 0.64
N GLU A 127 9.54 -5.37 1.05
CA GLU A 127 9.78 -6.77 0.71
C GLU A 127 8.94 -7.73 1.58
N GLU A 128 9.26 -9.03 1.55
CA GLU A 128 8.46 -10.07 2.20
C GLU A 128 8.57 -10.03 3.74
N ASN A 129 7.46 -10.41 4.41
CA ASN A 129 7.41 -10.64 5.85
C ASN A 129 7.84 -9.43 6.69
N VAL A 130 7.63 -8.23 6.18
CA VAL A 130 7.87 -6.97 6.90
C VAL A 130 6.68 -6.68 7.82
N TRP A 131 6.97 -6.07 8.97
CA TRP A 131 5.95 -5.54 9.88
C TRP A 131 6.09 -4.03 9.99
N LEU A 132 5.09 -3.29 9.54
CA LEU A 132 4.98 -1.86 9.77
C LEU A 132 4.01 -1.60 10.94
N ALA A 133 4.55 -1.11 12.06
CA ALA A 133 3.78 -0.85 13.27
C ALA A 133 2.83 0.35 13.11
N PRO A 134 1.83 0.53 14.00
CA PRO A 134 0.85 1.61 13.90
C PRO A 134 1.48 2.99 13.71
N GLY A 135 0.93 3.76 12.76
CA GLY A 135 1.37 5.12 12.47
C GLY A 135 2.76 5.24 11.84
N THR A 136 3.32 4.15 11.28
CA THR A 136 4.56 4.24 10.51
C THR A 136 4.34 5.08 9.25
N LEU A 137 5.24 6.04 9.01
CA LEU A 137 5.31 6.85 7.80
C LEU A 137 6.55 6.48 7.00
N VAL A 138 6.39 6.19 5.72
CA VAL A 138 7.49 5.80 4.83
C VAL A 138 7.60 6.82 3.71
N ILE A 139 8.80 7.43 3.56
CA ILE A 139 9.09 8.37 2.47
C ILE A 139 9.12 7.63 1.13
N ASP A 140 8.91 8.37 0.05
CA ASP A 140 8.94 7.85 -1.32
C ASP A 140 10.30 7.24 -1.73
N GLY A 141 10.26 6.24 -2.59
CA GLY A 141 11.43 5.65 -3.25
C GLY A 141 12.38 4.83 -2.37
N VAL A 142 12.00 4.52 -1.12
CA VAL A 142 12.83 3.67 -0.25
C VAL A 142 12.50 2.19 -0.38
N CYS A 143 13.44 1.34 0.03
CA CYS A 143 13.26 -0.09 0.17
C CYS A 143 13.31 -0.49 1.65
N ILE A 144 12.32 -1.25 2.11
CA ILE A 144 12.31 -1.92 3.41
C ILE A 144 12.44 -3.42 3.13
N GLU A 145 13.64 -3.95 3.42
CA GLU A 145 14.00 -5.31 3.05
C GLU A 145 13.35 -6.38 3.94
N ASN A 146 13.40 -7.63 3.46
CA ASN A 146 12.77 -8.79 4.07
C ASN A 146 12.94 -8.88 5.59
N ASN A 147 11.86 -9.24 6.29
CA ASN A 147 11.82 -9.45 7.73
C ASN A 147 12.13 -8.20 8.57
N ALA A 148 12.18 -7.01 8.01
CA ALA A 148 12.34 -5.79 8.78
C ALA A 148 11.10 -5.48 9.64
N PHE A 149 11.29 -4.66 10.67
CA PHE A 149 10.24 -4.28 11.60
C PHE A 149 10.36 -2.79 11.94
N THR A 150 9.25 -2.05 11.89
CA THR A 150 9.22 -0.66 12.38
C THR A 150 8.57 -0.59 13.76
N GLY A 151 9.11 0.26 14.64
CA GLY A 151 8.44 0.61 15.90
C GLY A 151 7.25 1.55 15.64
N ILE A 152 6.35 1.66 16.63
CA ILE A 152 5.17 2.54 16.56
C ILE A 152 5.55 3.98 16.25
N GLY A 153 4.86 4.62 15.33
CA GLY A 153 5.09 6.01 14.93
C GLY A 153 6.44 6.27 14.26
N ALA A 154 7.12 5.25 13.75
CA ALA A 154 8.41 5.43 13.07
C ALA A 154 8.25 6.24 11.78
N VAL A 155 9.19 7.16 11.52
CA VAL A 155 9.28 7.91 10.25
C VAL A 155 10.50 7.42 9.47
N VAL A 156 10.25 6.53 8.50
CA VAL A 156 11.28 5.88 7.70
C VAL A 156 11.67 6.81 6.54
N THR A 157 12.89 7.33 6.59
CA THR A 157 13.43 8.28 5.59
C THR A 157 14.60 7.70 4.79
N LYS A 158 14.95 6.43 4.98
CA LYS A 158 16.03 5.72 4.29
C LYS A 158 15.69 4.24 4.20
N ASN A 159 16.38 3.53 3.32
CA ASN A 159 16.26 2.08 3.23
C ASN A 159 16.50 1.41 4.58
N VAL A 160 15.74 0.36 4.83
CA VAL A 160 15.87 -0.48 6.04
C VAL A 160 16.38 -1.84 5.62
N SER A 161 17.55 -2.22 6.09
CA SER A 161 18.16 -3.49 5.73
C SER A 161 17.42 -4.68 6.35
N LYS A 162 17.58 -5.83 5.71
CA LYS A 162 16.95 -7.10 6.08
C LYS A 162 17.06 -7.40 7.57
N GLY A 163 15.92 -7.76 8.17
CA GLY A 163 15.83 -8.20 9.56
C GLY A 163 16.08 -7.11 10.60
N LYS A 164 16.20 -5.84 10.22
CA LYS A 164 16.42 -4.76 11.19
C LYS A 164 15.12 -4.29 11.83
N VAL A 165 15.22 -3.91 13.09
CA VAL A 165 14.20 -3.15 13.81
C VAL A 165 14.60 -1.68 13.83
N VAL A 166 13.72 -0.82 13.29
CA VAL A 166 13.94 0.63 13.28
C VAL A 166 12.81 1.35 14.03
N ALA A 167 13.12 2.45 14.70
CA ALA A 167 12.11 3.27 15.38
C ALA A 167 12.54 4.73 15.47
N GLY A 168 11.59 5.60 15.79
CA GLY A 168 11.79 7.03 16.05
C GLY A 168 11.60 7.92 14.83
N ILE A 169 11.91 9.21 14.99
CA ILE A 169 11.74 10.30 14.01
C ILE A 169 13.06 11.07 13.90
N PRO A 170 13.84 10.94 12.81
CA PRO A 170 13.71 9.87 11.80
C PRO A 170 14.01 8.48 12.39
N ALA A 171 13.50 7.43 11.74
CA ALA A 171 13.70 6.07 12.20
C ALA A 171 15.18 5.67 12.14
N LYS A 172 15.68 5.07 13.21
CA LYS A 172 17.04 4.54 13.34
C LYS A 172 16.98 3.07 13.71
N THR A 173 17.99 2.30 13.26
CA THR A 173 18.13 0.90 13.65
C THR A 173 18.36 0.80 15.15
N LEU A 174 17.58 -0.04 15.82
CA LEU A 174 17.69 -0.36 17.25
C LEU A 174 18.41 -1.69 17.47
N ARG A 175 18.04 -2.73 16.72
CA ARG A 175 18.55 -4.10 16.85
C ARG A 175 18.13 -4.94 15.65
N ASP A 176 18.58 -6.16 15.61
CA ASP A 176 18.01 -7.17 14.70
C ASP A 176 16.64 -7.65 15.22
N ARG A 177 15.80 -8.14 14.33
CA ARG A 177 14.39 -8.49 14.66
C ARG A 177 14.30 -9.73 15.55
N TYR A 178 15.22 -10.67 15.36
CA TYR A 178 15.19 -11.99 16.00
C TYR A 178 16.31 -12.20 17.04
N ASP A 179 16.92 -11.11 17.51
CA ASP A 179 17.88 -11.12 18.63
C ASP A 179 17.15 -11.02 19.97
#